data_466e3f1fd31bf8e618ea1145c40ef755
#
_entry.id   466e3f1fd31bf8e618ea1145c40ef755
#
_cell.length_a   1.000
_cell.length_b   1.000
_cell.length_c   1.000
_cell.angle_alpha   90.00
_cell.angle_beta   90.00
_cell.angle_gamma   90.00
#
_symmetry.space_group_name_H-M   'P 1'
#
loop_
_entity.id
_entity.type
_entity.pdbx_description
1 polymer ?
#
loop_
_entity_poly.entity_id
_entity_poly.type
_entity_poly.pdbx_seq_one_letter_code
_entity_poly.pdbx_strand_id
1 'polypeptide(L)'
;MVISRYDTADLTQADIDRVLTSQASAMLSFVDKSGYPRLLPCWFHWDGTAFYTTSDPTKFHVRCLVRNPRAAICVEAIEGDLPAKPGGRRWHGQVKGFGDIELFHDPDERVGTLIRNRYLNSHNEPTTSLVESLTPADLTEPAAIQQNQRLVLRLAPQRLSAHGGARRRTKR
;
A
#
# COMPACT_ATOMS: atom_id res chain seq x y z
N MET A 1 14.07 -17.73 14.93
CA MET A 1 12.87 -17.39 14.15
C MET A 1 11.69 -17.40 15.12
N VAL A 2 11.28 -16.22 15.63
CA VAL A 2 10.14 -16.13 16.52
C VAL A 2 8.90 -16.19 15.63
N ILE A 3 8.24 -17.34 15.61
CA ILE A 3 6.93 -17.48 14.97
C ILE A 3 5.97 -16.64 15.81
N SER A 4 5.57 -15.50 15.28
CA SER A 4 4.53 -14.68 15.90
C SER A 4 3.27 -15.53 16.04
N ARG A 5 2.69 -15.63 17.24
CA ARG A 5 1.40 -16.28 17.51
C ARG A 5 0.23 -15.65 16.74
N TYR A 6 0.50 -14.64 15.93
CA TYR A 6 -0.43 -13.87 15.10
C TYR A 6 -0.14 -14.01 13.60
N ASP A 7 0.73 -14.96 13.19
CA ASP A 7 0.75 -15.41 11.78
C ASP A 7 -0.58 -16.10 11.54
N THR A 8 -1.59 -15.30 11.35
CA THR A 8 -2.93 -15.77 11.07
C THR A 8 -2.95 -16.22 9.63
N ALA A 9 -2.88 -17.50 9.47
CA ALA A 9 -3.11 -18.23 8.23
C ALA A 9 -4.56 -18.08 7.70
N ASP A 10 -5.28 -17.05 8.11
CA ASP A 10 -6.71 -16.93 7.84
C ASP A 10 -7.03 -16.15 6.57
N LEU A 11 -6.07 -15.48 5.95
CA LEU A 11 -6.24 -14.82 4.65
C LEU A 11 -5.63 -15.67 3.54
N THR A 12 -6.45 -16.02 2.57
CA THR A 12 -5.99 -16.61 1.31
C THR A 12 -5.30 -15.54 0.45
N GLN A 13 -4.51 -15.94 -0.56
CA GLN A 13 -3.94 -14.98 -1.52
C GLN A 13 -5.03 -14.11 -2.15
N ALA A 14 -6.17 -14.69 -2.49
CA ALA A 14 -7.32 -13.96 -3.02
C ALA A 14 -7.88 -12.92 -2.02
N ASP A 15 -7.84 -13.18 -0.72
CA ASP A 15 -8.24 -12.20 0.30
C ASP A 15 -7.20 -11.07 0.42
N ILE A 16 -5.91 -11.39 0.31
CA ILE A 16 -4.82 -10.41 0.29
C ILE A 16 -4.97 -9.48 -0.92
N ASP A 17 -5.14 -10.06 -2.10
CA ASP A 17 -5.33 -9.30 -3.34
C ASP A 17 -6.56 -8.39 -3.23
N ARG A 18 -7.65 -8.89 -2.64
CA ARG A 18 -8.86 -8.12 -2.41
C ARG A 18 -8.63 -6.93 -1.48
N VAL A 19 -7.87 -7.09 -0.38
CA VAL A 19 -7.48 -5.98 0.49
C VAL A 19 -6.66 -4.96 -0.28
N LEU A 20 -5.67 -5.42 -1.03
CA LEU A 20 -4.71 -4.55 -1.74
C LEU A 20 -5.31 -3.88 -2.97
N THR A 21 -6.38 -4.42 -3.54
CA THR A 21 -7.13 -3.80 -4.65
C THR A 21 -8.38 -3.04 -4.19
N SER A 22 -8.70 -3.05 -2.89
CA SER A 22 -9.80 -2.25 -2.32
C SER A 22 -9.52 -0.75 -2.41
N GLN A 23 -10.52 0.08 -2.14
CA GLN A 23 -10.39 1.53 -2.07
C GLN A 23 -9.85 2.04 -0.72
N ALA A 24 -9.43 1.14 0.16
CA ALA A 24 -8.84 1.52 1.42
C ALA A 24 -7.56 2.34 1.22
N SER A 25 -7.38 3.38 2.02
CA SER A 25 -6.11 4.11 2.07
C SER A 25 -5.06 3.28 2.80
N ALA A 26 -3.80 3.46 2.41
CA ALA A 26 -2.68 2.90 3.14
C ALA A 26 -2.15 3.87 4.19
N MET A 27 -1.53 3.32 5.23
CA MET A 27 -0.73 4.07 6.20
C MET A 27 0.75 3.76 5.95
N LEU A 28 1.47 4.72 5.39
CA LEU A 28 2.93 4.63 5.23
C LEU A 28 3.63 5.10 6.50
N SER A 29 4.47 4.25 7.07
CA SER A 29 5.30 4.56 8.23
C SER A 29 6.75 4.76 7.79
N PHE A 30 7.41 5.77 8.36
CA PHE A 30 8.82 6.10 8.14
C PHE A 30 9.42 6.71 9.41
N VAL A 31 10.72 6.91 9.44
CA VAL A 31 11.43 7.44 10.61
C VAL A 31 11.99 8.83 10.29
N ASP A 32 11.77 9.79 11.18
CA ASP A 32 12.34 11.12 11.03
C ASP A 32 13.82 11.20 11.47
N LYS A 33 14.42 12.37 11.33
CA LYS A 33 15.83 12.59 11.68
C LYS A 33 16.16 12.36 13.18
N SER A 34 15.14 12.42 14.04
CA SER A 34 15.25 12.24 15.49
C SER A 34 14.97 10.80 15.92
N GLY A 35 14.74 9.88 14.96
CA GLY A 35 14.42 8.49 15.23
C GLY A 35 12.96 8.23 15.56
N TYR A 36 12.09 9.25 15.51
CA TYR A 36 10.67 9.04 15.77
C TYR A 36 9.95 8.43 14.55
N PRO A 37 9.13 7.40 14.78
CA PRO A 37 8.24 6.88 13.75
C PRO A 37 7.16 7.90 13.40
N ARG A 38 6.89 8.04 12.11
CA ARG A 38 5.86 8.89 11.54
C ARG A 38 4.90 8.05 10.72
N LEU A 39 3.67 8.53 10.62
CA LEU A 39 2.62 7.91 9.81
C LEU A 39 2.08 8.92 8.82
N LEU A 40 1.82 8.45 7.61
CA LEU A 40 1.24 9.22 6.52
C LEU A 40 0.12 8.39 5.87
N PRO A 41 -1.14 8.84 5.93
CA PRO A 41 -2.18 8.25 5.11
C PRO A 41 -1.91 8.60 3.64
N CYS A 42 -1.98 7.61 2.76
CA CYS A 42 -1.76 7.80 1.34
C CYS A 42 -2.64 6.90 0.50
N TRP A 43 -2.94 7.36 -0.69
CA TRP A 43 -3.46 6.52 -1.75
C TRP A 43 -2.31 5.74 -2.37
N PHE A 44 -2.58 4.56 -2.84
CA PHE A 44 -1.56 3.69 -3.41
C PHE A 44 -2.09 2.86 -4.57
N HIS A 45 -1.17 2.36 -5.37
CA HIS A 45 -1.38 1.29 -6.32
C HIS A 45 -0.58 0.06 -5.88
N TRP A 46 -1.14 -1.13 -6.08
CA TRP A 46 -0.48 -2.42 -5.89
C TRP A 46 -0.45 -3.15 -7.22
N ASP A 47 0.74 -3.50 -7.70
CA ASP A 47 0.95 -4.18 -9.00
C ASP A 47 1.10 -5.71 -8.88
N GLY A 48 0.83 -6.28 -7.72
CA GLY A 48 1.06 -7.70 -7.41
C GLY A 48 2.42 -7.96 -6.73
N THR A 49 3.36 -7.03 -6.80
CA THR A 49 4.73 -7.17 -6.26
C THR A 49 5.17 -6.01 -5.37
N ALA A 50 4.71 -4.81 -5.65
CA ALA A 50 5.12 -3.60 -4.95
C ALA A 50 3.97 -2.61 -4.74
N PHE A 51 4.11 -1.80 -3.71
CA PHE A 51 3.25 -0.64 -3.45
C PHE A 51 3.86 0.60 -4.09
N TYR A 52 3.02 1.40 -4.71
CA TYR A 52 3.39 2.67 -5.32
C TYR A 52 2.52 3.78 -4.75
N THR A 53 3.14 4.88 -4.36
CA THR A 53 2.44 6.13 -4.03
C THR A 53 3.19 7.30 -4.64
N THR A 54 2.54 8.45 -4.78
CA THR A 54 3.18 9.63 -5.34
C THR A 54 3.23 10.77 -4.35
N SER A 55 4.29 11.57 -4.42
CA SER A 55 4.48 12.71 -3.55
C SER A 55 5.21 13.86 -4.24
N ASP A 56 5.05 15.03 -3.67
CA ASP A 56 5.88 16.21 -3.99
C ASP A 56 7.26 16.04 -3.34
N PRO A 57 8.36 16.29 -4.07
CA PRO A 57 9.73 16.13 -3.56
C PRO A 57 10.06 17.03 -2.35
N THR A 58 9.36 18.15 -2.19
CA THR A 58 9.59 19.06 -1.07
C THR A 58 8.97 18.60 0.25
N LYS A 59 8.15 17.57 0.22
CA LYS A 59 7.44 17.09 1.41
C LYS A 59 8.39 16.51 2.46
N PHE A 60 8.00 16.68 3.72
CA PHE A 60 8.79 16.23 4.87
C PHE A 60 9.11 14.74 4.83
N HIS A 61 8.13 13.91 4.51
CA HIS A 61 8.33 12.46 4.44
C HIS A 61 9.30 12.05 3.32
N VAL A 62 9.30 12.74 2.16
CA VAL A 62 10.27 12.47 1.09
C VAL A 62 11.69 12.74 1.58
N ARG A 63 11.93 13.88 2.24
CA ARG A 63 13.25 14.19 2.82
C ARG A 63 13.69 13.18 3.89
N CYS A 64 12.75 12.62 4.63
CA CYS A 64 13.05 11.56 5.59
C CYS A 64 13.44 10.26 4.88
N LEU A 65 12.69 9.87 3.86
CA LEU A 65 12.91 8.62 3.10
C LEU A 65 14.17 8.66 2.24
N VAL A 66 14.55 9.81 1.70
CA VAL A 66 15.88 9.99 1.05
C VAL A 66 17.02 9.68 2.02
N ARG A 67 16.86 10.05 3.28
CA ARG A 67 17.89 9.86 4.31
C ARG A 67 17.87 8.46 4.91
N ASN A 68 16.69 7.90 5.10
CA ASN A 68 16.47 6.58 5.64
C ASN A 68 15.28 5.93 4.90
N PRO A 69 15.54 5.06 3.91
CA PRO A 69 14.51 4.49 3.07
C PRO A 69 13.63 3.47 3.78
N ARG A 70 14.00 3.00 4.97
CA ARG A 70 13.25 2.00 5.72
C ARG A 70 11.84 2.47 6.02
N ALA A 71 10.89 1.68 5.59
CA ALA A 71 9.46 1.98 5.70
C ALA A 71 8.62 0.75 5.97
N ALA A 72 7.41 1.00 6.44
CA ALA A 72 6.36 0.00 6.49
C ALA A 72 5.09 0.60 5.89
N ILE A 73 4.30 -0.23 5.24
CA ILE A 73 2.98 0.14 4.75
C ILE A 73 1.93 -0.80 5.34
N CYS A 74 0.79 -0.25 5.74
CA CYS A 74 -0.34 -1.00 6.24
C CYS A 74 -1.59 -0.59 5.47
N VAL A 75 -2.29 -1.58 4.93
CA VAL A 75 -3.61 -1.41 4.32
C VAL A 75 -4.60 -2.16 5.17
N GLU A 76 -5.66 -1.50 5.58
CA GLU A 76 -6.75 -2.11 6.33
C GLU A 76 -8.06 -1.89 5.57
N ALA A 77 -8.69 -2.97 5.15
CA ALA A 77 -10.00 -2.97 4.54
C ALA A 77 -11.05 -3.43 5.56
N ILE A 78 -12.08 -2.60 5.74
CA ILE A 78 -13.20 -2.88 6.64
C ILE A 78 -14.45 -3.22 5.81
N GLU A 79 -15.42 -3.84 6.45
CA GLU A 79 -16.71 -4.17 5.84
C GLU A 79 -17.41 -2.91 5.28
N GLY A 80 -17.59 -2.87 4.01
CA GLY A 80 -18.00 -1.71 3.20
C GLY A 80 -17.10 -1.58 1.98
N ASP A 81 -15.81 -1.87 2.14
CA ASP A 81 -14.84 -1.92 1.05
C ASP A 81 -14.74 -3.34 0.44
N LEU A 82 -15.32 -4.34 1.12
CA LEU A 82 -15.29 -5.75 0.72
C LEU A 82 -16.71 -6.32 0.70
N PRO A 83 -17.02 -7.23 -0.24
CA PRO A 83 -18.32 -7.87 -0.29
C PRO A 83 -18.60 -8.62 1.02
N ALA A 84 -19.79 -8.41 1.58
CA ALA A 84 -20.22 -9.07 2.80
C ALA A 84 -20.13 -10.60 2.65
N LYS A 85 -19.45 -11.27 3.60
CA LYS A 85 -19.46 -12.73 3.66
C LYS A 85 -20.86 -13.24 4.10
N PRO A 86 -21.33 -14.36 3.55
CA PRO A 86 -22.57 -14.98 4.01
C PRO A 86 -22.54 -15.19 5.53
N GLY A 87 -23.57 -14.74 6.23
CA GLY A 87 -23.70 -14.91 7.69
C GLY A 87 -23.62 -13.62 8.52
N GLY A 88 -23.57 -12.43 7.88
CA GLY A 88 -23.71 -11.13 8.55
C GLY A 88 -22.61 -10.76 9.54
N ARG A 89 -21.45 -11.43 9.50
CA ARG A 89 -20.30 -11.12 10.36
C ARG A 89 -19.41 -10.10 9.65
N ARG A 90 -19.07 -9.04 10.35
CA ARG A 90 -18.08 -8.05 9.87
C ARG A 90 -16.75 -8.74 9.63
N TRP A 91 -16.28 -8.64 8.39
CA TRP A 91 -14.97 -9.10 7.99
C TRP A 91 -14.03 -7.89 7.91
N HIS A 92 -12.81 -8.06 8.35
CA HIS A 92 -11.75 -7.08 8.11
C HIS A 92 -10.50 -7.83 7.66
N GLY A 93 -9.73 -7.19 6.83
CA GLY A 93 -8.43 -7.69 6.39
C GLY A 93 -7.38 -6.61 6.51
N GLN A 94 -6.21 -6.98 7.00
CA GLN A 94 -5.08 -6.10 7.14
C GLN A 94 -3.86 -6.73 6.47
N VAL A 95 -3.21 -5.96 5.60
CA VAL A 95 -1.97 -6.35 4.92
C VAL A 95 -0.88 -5.35 5.27
N LYS A 96 0.29 -5.84 5.67
CA LYS A 96 1.47 -5.04 6.02
C LYS A 96 2.65 -5.45 5.17
N GLY A 97 3.31 -4.46 4.57
CA GLY A 97 4.57 -4.62 3.88
C GLY A 97 5.70 -3.89 4.61
N PHE A 98 6.89 -4.48 4.62
CA PHE A 98 8.09 -3.90 5.21
C PHE A 98 9.22 -3.97 4.19
N GLY A 99 9.94 -2.88 4.01
CA GLY A 99 11.05 -2.81 3.06
C GLY A 99 11.64 -1.41 2.98
N ASP A 100 12.46 -1.22 1.98
CA ASP A 100 13.05 0.07 1.68
C ASP A 100 12.25 0.76 0.57
N ILE A 101 12.07 2.07 0.69
CA ILE A 101 11.46 2.90 -0.36
C ILE A 101 12.51 3.21 -1.42
N GLU A 102 12.17 2.96 -2.65
CA GLU A 102 12.86 3.44 -3.83
C GLU A 102 12.12 4.66 -4.40
N LEU A 103 12.87 5.62 -4.90
CA LEU A 103 12.33 6.85 -5.46
C LEU A 103 12.55 6.88 -6.96
N PHE A 104 11.50 7.22 -7.71
CA PHE A 104 11.53 7.29 -9.17
C PHE A 104 10.83 8.56 -9.67
N HIS A 105 11.10 8.94 -10.90
CA HIS A 105 10.28 9.84 -11.68
C HIS A 105 9.28 9.03 -12.52
N ASP A 106 8.08 9.59 -12.66
CA ASP A 106 7.01 9.10 -13.50
C ASP A 106 6.77 10.13 -14.63
N PRO A 107 7.59 10.12 -15.69
CA PRO A 107 7.56 11.16 -16.73
C PRO A 107 6.23 11.21 -17.47
N ASP A 108 5.53 10.10 -17.58
CA ASP A 108 4.25 9.99 -18.26
C ASP A 108 3.04 10.05 -17.30
N GLU A 109 3.27 10.31 -16.02
CA GLU A 109 2.25 10.32 -14.96
C GLU A 109 1.41 9.01 -14.86
N ARG A 110 1.97 7.88 -15.27
CA ARG A 110 1.27 6.57 -15.26
C ARG A 110 0.85 6.18 -13.87
N VAL A 111 1.76 6.19 -12.91
CA VAL A 111 1.46 5.83 -11.50
C VAL A 111 0.44 6.79 -10.91
N GLY A 112 0.62 8.09 -11.12
CA GLY A 112 -0.34 9.10 -10.68
C GLY A 112 -1.73 8.88 -11.24
N THR A 113 -1.82 8.50 -12.50
CA THR A 113 -3.08 8.22 -13.19
C THR A 113 -3.74 6.94 -12.66
N LEU A 114 -2.98 5.85 -12.48
CA LEU A 114 -3.50 4.60 -11.89
C LEU A 114 -4.08 4.84 -10.50
N ILE A 115 -3.36 5.59 -9.67
CA ILE A 115 -3.84 5.94 -8.32
C ILE A 115 -5.11 6.79 -8.40
N ARG A 116 -5.14 7.85 -9.22
CA ARG A 116 -6.33 8.70 -9.38
C ARG A 116 -7.54 7.90 -9.84
N ASN A 117 -7.37 7.08 -10.86
CA ASN A 117 -8.45 6.26 -11.41
C ASN A 117 -9.03 5.33 -10.35
N ARG A 118 -8.18 4.68 -9.55
CA ARG A 118 -8.62 3.81 -8.47
C ARG A 118 -9.51 4.52 -7.44
N TYR A 119 -9.17 5.73 -7.04
CA TYR A 119 -9.85 6.41 -5.92
C TYR A 119 -10.92 7.41 -6.35
N LEU A 120 -10.83 7.96 -7.54
CA LEU A 120 -11.75 9.02 -7.99
C LEU A 120 -12.79 8.54 -8.99
N ASN A 121 -12.48 7.52 -9.80
CA ASN A 121 -13.37 7.06 -10.88
C ASN A 121 -14.19 5.81 -10.50
N SER A 122 -14.08 5.35 -9.28
CA SER A 122 -14.58 4.05 -8.82
C SER A 122 -16.08 3.98 -8.55
N HIS A 123 -16.85 5.00 -8.87
CA HIS A 123 -18.28 4.98 -8.57
C HIS A 123 -19.13 4.14 -9.55
N ASN A 124 -18.59 3.62 -10.66
CA ASN A 124 -19.38 2.93 -11.67
C ASN A 124 -18.77 1.67 -12.31
N GLU A 125 -17.53 1.27 -11.96
CA GLU A 125 -16.95 0.07 -12.56
C GLU A 125 -16.37 -0.84 -11.46
N PRO A 126 -16.63 -2.15 -11.51
CA PRO A 126 -15.95 -3.08 -10.61
C PRO A 126 -14.46 -3.05 -10.93
N THR A 127 -13.66 -2.69 -9.94
CA THR A 127 -12.19 -2.59 -9.99
C THR A 127 -11.51 -3.96 -10.19
N THR A 128 -12.01 -4.78 -11.09
CA THR A 128 -11.58 -6.16 -11.27
C THR A 128 -10.35 -6.32 -12.16
N SER A 129 -9.76 -5.25 -12.70
CA SER A 129 -8.72 -5.44 -13.71
C SER A 129 -7.57 -4.41 -13.76
N LEU A 130 -7.27 -3.71 -12.70
CA LEU A 130 -6.16 -2.77 -12.72
C LEU A 130 -4.94 -3.28 -11.94
N VAL A 131 -4.57 -4.54 -12.14
CA VAL A 131 -3.19 -4.98 -11.90
C VAL A 131 -2.42 -4.76 -13.20
N GLU A 132 -2.22 -3.51 -13.58
CA GLU A 132 -1.19 -3.21 -14.56
C GLU A 132 0.15 -3.34 -13.85
N SER A 133 0.91 -4.34 -14.22
CA SER A 133 2.29 -4.48 -13.77
C SER A 133 3.09 -3.30 -14.27
N LEU A 134 3.63 -2.52 -13.35
CA LEU A 134 4.61 -1.48 -13.64
C LEU A 134 5.98 -2.16 -13.72
N THR A 135 6.65 -2.01 -14.85
CA THR A 135 8.02 -2.49 -14.97
C THR A 135 8.99 -1.39 -14.52
N PRO A 136 10.19 -1.73 -14.01
CA PRO A 136 11.21 -0.73 -13.73
C PRO A 136 11.57 0.16 -14.94
N ALA A 137 11.34 -0.33 -16.16
CA ALA A 137 11.54 0.44 -17.39
C ALA A 137 10.51 1.57 -17.58
N ASP A 138 9.35 1.48 -16.91
CA ASP A 138 8.33 2.54 -16.93
C ASP A 138 8.67 3.72 -16.02
N LEU A 139 9.68 3.57 -15.17
CA LEU A 139 10.08 4.54 -14.16
C LEU A 139 11.54 4.93 -14.35
N THR A 140 11.87 6.18 -14.11
CA THR A 140 13.23 6.71 -14.23
C THR A 140 13.79 7.05 -12.84
N GLU A 141 14.97 6.54 -12.53
CA GLU A 141 15.68 6.93 -11.31
C GLU A 141 16.03 8.42 -11.36
N PRO A 142 15.76 9.18 -10.28
CA PRO A 142 16.08 10.59 -10.23
C PRO A 142 17.61 10.78 -10.14
N ALA A 143 18.23 11.28 -11.16
CA ALA A 143 19.64 11.74 -11.11
C ALA A 143 19.79 12.90 -10.10
N ALA A 144 18.75 13.71 -9.91
CA ALA A 144 18.59 14.69 -8.85
C ALA A 144 17.09 14.90 -8.60
N ILE A 145 16.71 15.13 -7.35
CA ILE A 145 15.32 15.43 -6.99
C ILE A 145 14.97 16.84 -7.49
N GLN A 146 14.24 16.92 -8.57
CA GLN A 146 13.78 18.20 -9.13
C GLN A 146 12.51 18.66 -8.43
N GLN A 147 12.46 19.95 -8.06
CA GLN A 147 11.37 20.50 -7.22
C GLN A 147 9.98 20.47 -7.87
N ASN A 148 9.88 20.41 -9.17
CA ASN A 148 8.62 20.55 -9.90
C ASN A 148 8.06 19.23 -10.46
N GLN A 149 8.70 18.10 -10.18
CA GLN A 149 8.24 16.79 -10.66
C GLN A 149 7.77 15.95 -9.48
N ARG A 150 6.62 15.30 -9.63
CA ARG A 150 6.17 14.35 -8.62
C ARG A 150 7.09 13.14 -8.61
N LEU A 151 7.40 12.68 -7.41
CA LEU A 151 8.13 11.43 -7.20
C LEU A 151 7.16 10.28 -6.98
N VAL A 152 7.52 9.14 -7.50
CA VAL A 152 6.95 7.85 -7.16
C VAL A 152 7.77 7.25 -6.03
N LEU A 153 7.10 6.85 -4.98
CA LEU A 153 7.66 6.08 -3.87
C LEU A 153 7.23 4.63 -4.07
N ARG A 154 8.20 3.77 -4.38
CA ARG A 154 7.99 2.33 -4.57
C ARG A 154 8.46 1.58 -3.33
N LEU A 155 7.65 0.69 -2.81
CA LEU A 155 8.01 -0.26 -1.76
C LEU A 155 7.75 -1.68 -2.27
N ALA A 156 8.83 -2.38 -2.65
CA ALA A 156 8.79 -3.82 -2.86
C ALA A 156 9.00 -4.50 -1.50
N PRO A 157 7.99 -5.15 -0.91
CA PRO A 157 8.12 -5.63 0.46
C PRO A 157 9.09 -6.81 0.53
N GLN A 158 10.11 -6.68 1.37
CA GLN A 158 10.99 -7.77 1.77
C GLN A 158 10.22 -8.80 2.63
N ARG A 159 9.19 -8.33 3.31
CA ARG A 159 8.26 -9.15 4.09
C ARG A 159 6.86 -8.60 3.95
N LEU A 160 5.93 -9.48 3.58
CA LEU A 160 4.50 -9.22 3.61
C LEU A 160 3.87 -10.06 4.72
N SER A 161 2.98 -9.47 5.51
CA SER A 161 2.15 -10.19 6.48
C SER A 161 0.71 -9.77 6.32
N ALA A 162 -0.20 -10.73 6.41
CA ALA A 162 -1.62 -10.50 6.27
C ALA A 162 -2.38 -11.22 7.37
N HIS A 163 -3.38 -10.55 7.95
CA HIS A 163 -4.26 -11.15 8.94
C HIS A 163 -5.65 -10.51 8.85
N GLY A 164 -6.62 -11.27 9.22
CA GLY A 164 -7.99 -10.84 9.20
C GLY A 164 -8.95 -12.01 9.34
N GLY A 165 -10.19 -11.78 9.10
CA GLY A 165 -11.24 -12.78 9.15
C GLY A 165 -12.42 -12.36 10.00
N ALA A 166 -13.50 -13.12 9.95
CA ALA A 166 -14.64 -12.94 10.82
C ALA A 166 -14.33 -13.55 12.20
N ARG A 167 -14.39 -12.79 13.27
CA ARG A 167 -14.29 -13.33 14.63
C ARG A 167 -15.30 -14.47 14.82
N ARG A 168 -14.81 -15.66 15.06
CA ARG A 168 -15.67 -16.74 15.57
C ARG A 168 -16.13 -16.32 16.97
N ARG A 169 -17.43 -16.22 17.13
CA ARG A 169 -18.03 -16.10 18.47
C ARG A 169 -17.77 -17.43 19.17
N THR A 170 -16.79 -17.51 20.08
CA THR A 170 -16.71 -18.60 21.05
C THR A 170 -18.00 -18.57 21.85
N LYS A 171 -18.86 -19.57 21.65
CA LYS A 171 -19.96 -19.83 22.58
C LYS A 171 -19.32 -20.12 23.94
N ARG A 172 -19.59 -19.25 24.92
CA ARG A 172 -19.43 -19.61 26.33
C ARG A 172 -20.55 -20.55 26.71
#